data_5b2fe1873ff17007a8bb70516119525a
#
_entry.id   5b2fe1873ff17007a8bb70516119525a
#
_cell.length_a   1.000
_cell.length_b   1.000
_cell.length_c   1.000
_cell.angle_alpha   90.00
_cell.angle_beta   90.00
_cell.angle_gamma   90.00
#
_symmetry.space_group_name_H-M   'P 1'
#
loop_
_entity.id
_entity.type
_entity.pdbx_description
1 polymer ?
#
loop_
_entity_poly.entity_id
_entity_poly.type
_entity_poly.pdbx_seq_one_letter_code
_entity_poly.pdbx_strand_id
1 'polypeptide(L)'
;MATAWSTDERKFMHRALMAAERGRGRVSPNPLVGCVLVKEGQVIAEGWHDHLGGLHAEQMAIHDAETNGFSPNGATAYVTLEPCNHFGRTPPCTEALMWAGIKEVIVAHPDPNPTVRGAGIEVLEKAGIHAVSYTHLTLPTIYSV
;
A
#
# COMPACT_ATOMS: atom_id res chain seq x y z
N MET A 1 -3.53 -20.49 11.66
CA MET A 1 -3.48 -20.03 10.32
C MET A 1 -4.38 -18.82 10.13
N ALA A 2 -3.80 -17.66 10.19
CA ALA A 2 -4.60 -16.45 10.14
C ALA A 2 -4.76 -15.99 8.70
N THR A 3 -5.89 -16.32 8.09
CA THR A 3 -6.26 -15.77 6.80
C THR A 3 -7.28 -14.65 6.96
N ALA A 4 -7.72 -14.42 8.19
CA ALA A 4 -8.70 -13.39 8.50
C ALA A 4 -8.00 -12.13 9.01
N TRP A 5 -8.55 -10.99 8.64
CA TRP A 5 -8.06 -9.70 9.10
C TRP A 5 -8.34 -9.53 10.60
N SER A 6 -7.35 -9.05 11.35
CA SER A 6 -7.57 -8.64 12.74
C SER A 6 -8.36 -7.32 12.75
N THR A 7 -8.87 -6.95 13.93
CA THR A 7 -9.60 -5.69 14.09
C THR A 7 -8.72 -4.49 13.74
N ASP A 8 -7.46 -4.51 14.20
CA ASP A 8 -6.54 -3.41 13.92
C ASP A 8 -6.17 -3.35 12.45
N GLU A 9 -5.95 -4.50 11.81
CA GLU A 9 -5.66 -4.53 10.38
C GLU A 9 -6.81 -3.97 9.56
N ARG A 10 -8.06 -4.31 9.93
CA ARG A 10 -9.23 -3.76 9.24
C ARG A 10 -9.30 -2.25 9.39
N LYS A 11 -9.02 -1.75 10.58
CA LYS A 11 -9.05 -0.32 10.87
C LYS A 11 -8.03 0.43 10.03
N PHE A 12 -6.80 -0.06 9.97
CA PHE A 12 -5.74 0.59 9.20
C PHE A 12 -5.99 0.47 7.70
N MET A 13 -6.47 -0.68 7.23
CA MET A 13 -6.79 -0.82 5.82
C MET A 13 -7.97 0.06 5.42
N HIS A 14 -8.97 0.21 6.30
CA HIS A 14 -10.07 1.12 6.05
C HIS A 14 -9.55 2.55 5.86
N ARG A 15 -8.59 2.96 6.68
CA ARG A 15 -7.99 4.27 6.55
C ARG A 15 -7.24 4.43 5.22
N ALA A 16 -6.55 3.38 4.77
CA ALA A 16 -5.88 3.39 3.48
C ALA A 16 -6.88 3.54 2.33
N LEU A 17 -8.03 2.88 2.44
CA LEU A 17 -9.10 3.00 1.44
C LEU A 17 -9.68 4.41 1.41
N MET A 18 -9.83 5.03 2.57
CA MET A 18 -10.29 6.42 2.63
C MET A 18 -9.28 7.37 1.98
N ALA A 19 -8.00 7.13 2.20
CA ALA A 19 -6.96 7.91 1.54
C ALA A 19 -7.04 7.75 0.03
N ALA A 20 -7.26 6.52 -0.46
CA ALA A 20 -7.36 6.25 -1.89
C ALA A 20 -8.45 7.09 -2.57
N GLU A 21 -9.56 7.33 -1.87
CA GLU A 21 -10.67 8.11 -2.41
C GLU A 21 -10.29 9.55 -2.78
N ARG A 22 -9.24 10.08 -2.18
CA ARG A 22 -8.79 11.45 -2.47
C ARG A 22 -8.30 11.62 -3.91
N GLY A 23 -7.95 10.52 -4.58
CA GLY A 23 -7.54 10.56 -5.99
C GLY A 23 -8.70 10.44 -6.97
N ARG A 24 -9.93 10.26 -6.48
CA ARG A 24 -11.06 10.02 -7.37
C ARG A 24 -11.27 11.17 -8.35
N GLY A 25 -11.41 10.81 -9.63
CA GLY A 25 -11.61 11.77 -10.70
C GLY A 25 -10.34 12.38 -11.25
N ARG A 26 -9.16 12.02 -10.72
CA ARG A 26 -7.90 12.65 -11.09
C ARG A 26 -6.85 11.69 -11.59
N VAL A 27 -7.07 10.39 -11.44
CA VAL A 27 -6.06 9.38 -11.74
C VAL A 27 -6.40 8.49 -12.93
N SER A 28 -7.61 8.60 -13.47
CA SER A 28 -8.04 7.76 -14.59
C SER A 28 -7.01 7.80 -15.73
N PRO A 29 -6.67 6.68 -16.35
CA PRO A 29 -7.24 5.35 -16.19
C PRO A 29 -6.61 4.51 -15.08
N ASN A 30 -5.76 5.08 -14.25
CA ASN A 30 -5.13 4.35 -13.15
C ASN A 30 -6.13 4.04 -12.04
N PRO A 31 -5.91 2.95 -11.29
CA PRO A 31 -6.78 2.66 -10.14
C PRO A 31 -6.55 3.63 -9.00
N LEU A 32 -7.55 3.73 -8.14
CA LEU A 32 -7.40 4.45 -6.88
C LEU A 32 -6.56 3.58 -5.94
N VAL A 33 -5.52 4.15 -5.36
CA VAL A 33 -4.65 3.44 -4.44
C VAL A 33 -4.36 4.32 -3.23
N GLY A 34 -4.41 3.71 -2.05
CA GLY A 34 -4.05 4.38 -0.81
C GLY A 34 -3.04 3.54 -0.03
N CYS A 35 -2.25 4.22 0.78
CA CYS A 35 -1.25 3.57 1.63
C CYS A 35 -1.19 4.28 2.98
N VAL A 36 -1.13 3.48 4.05
CA VAL A 36 -0.98 3.99 5.41
C VAL A 36 0.22 3.30 6.03
N LEU A 37 1.11 4.08 6.63
CA LEU A 37 2.25 3.54 7.36
C LEU A 37 1.94 3.55 8.85
N VAL A 38 2.15 2.41 9.49
CA VAL A 38 1.84 2.21 10.90
C VAL A 38 3.09 1.76 11.63
N LYS A 39 3.37 2.37 12.77
CA LYS A 39 4.52 2.02 13.58
C LYS A 39 4.09 2.04 15.04
N GLU A 40 4.36 0.94 15.74
CA GLU A 40 3.97 0.81 17.16
C GLU A 40 2.47 1.07 17.37
N GLY A 41 1.64 0.57 16.47
CA GLY A 41 0.19 0.69 16.58
C GLY A 41 -0.37 2.04 16.22
N GLN A 42 0.45 2.96 15.72
CA GLN A 42 0.01 4.30 15.37
C GLN A 42 0.27 4.61 13.90
N VAL A 43 -0.67 5.30 13.27
CA VAL A 43 -0.50 5.79 11.90
C VAL A 43 0.49 6.95 11.94
N ILE A 44 1.60 6.80 11.22
CA ILE A 44 2.62 7.84 11.14
C ILE A 44 2.57 8.60 9.82
N ALA A 45 1.94 8.04 8.79
CA ALA A 45 1.86 8.69 7.49
C ALA A 45 0.77 8.05 6.65
N GLU A 46 0.30 8.79 5.66
CA GLU A 46 -0.61 8.25 4.66
C GLU A 46 -0.33 8.87 3.30
N GLY A 47 -0.64 8.12 2.24
CA GLY A 47 -0.47 8.57 0.88
C GLY A 47 -1.55 8.00 -0.01
N TRP A 48 -1.70 8.62 -1.17
CA TRP A 48 -2.65 8.17 -2.18
C TRP A 48 -2.12 8.59 -3.55
N HIS A 49 -2.58 7.88 -4.58
CA HIS A 49 -2.27 8.29 -5.93
C HIS A 49 -3.15 9.51 -6.25
N ASP A 50 -2.52 10.67 -6.30
CA ASP A 50 -3.25 11.95 -6.33
C ASP A 50 -3.69 12.37 -7.73
N HIS A 51 -2.83 12.15 -8.73
CA HIS A 51 -3.15 12.52 -10.10
C HIS A 51 -2.35 11.67 -11.08
N LEU A 52 -2.83 11.60 -12.32
CA LEU A 52 -2.15 10.84 -13.35
C LEU A 52 -0.75 11.39 -13.58
N GLY A 53 0.24 10.51 -13.54
CA GLY A 53 1.65 10.88 -13.68
C GLY A 53 2.31 11.30 -12.38
N GLY A 54 1.57 11.42 -11.29
CA GLY A 54 2.13 11.74 -9.98
C GLY A 54 2.69 10.54 -9.25
N LEU A 55 3.15 10.76 -8.02
CA LEU A 55 3.67 9.70 -7.18
C LEU A 55 2.61 8.64 -6.89
N HIS A 56 3.07 7.41 -6.70
CA HIS A 56 2.19 6.35 -6.24
C HIS A 56 1.94 6.50 -4.73
N ALA A 57 0.90 5.83 -4.24
CA ALA A 57 0.48 5.96 -2.85
C ALA A 57 1.60 5.62 -1.87
N GLU A 58 2.35 4.56 -2.13
CA GLU A 58 3.43 4.11 -1.26
C GLU A 58 4.54 5.16 -1.17
N GLN A 59 4.92 5.71 -2.32
CA GLN A 59 5.95 6.75 -2.39
C GLN A 59 5.50 8.01 -1.66
N MET A 60 4.24 8.38 -1.82
CA MET A 60 3.68 9.54 -1.16
C MET A 60 3.63 9.35 0.36
N ALA A 61 3.27 8.16 0.82
CA ALA A 61 3.23 7.87 2.25
C ALA A 61 4.62 7.94 2.88
N ILE A 62 5.63 7.39 2.20
CA ILE A 62 7.02 7.46 2.66
C ILE A 62 7.46 8.92 2.76
N HIS A 63 7.18 9.71 1.74
CA HIS A 63 7.51 11.12 1.72
C HIS A 63 6.79 11.88 2.84
N ASP A 64 5.52 11.55 3.07
CA ASP A 64 4.73 12.17 4.14
C ASP A 64 5.36 11.90 5.51
N ALA A 65 5.79 10.66 5.76
CA ALA A 65 6.45 10.30 7.01
C ALA A 65 7.71 11.15 7.22
N GLU A 66 8.56 11.17 6.20
CA GLU A 66 9.83 11.88 6.29
C GLU A 66 9.65 13.39 6.45
N THR A 67 8.67 13.95 5.76
CA THR A 67 8.37 15.38 5.86
C THR A 67 7.91 15.75 7.27
N ASN A 68 7.21 14.85 7.95
CA ASN A 68 6.70 15.08 9.29
C ASN A 68 7.64 14.62 10.39
N GLY A 69 8.86 14.24 10.03
CA GLY A 69 9.88 13.87 11.01
C GLY A 69 9.79 12.45 11.53
N PHE A 70 9.02 11.58 10.87
CA PHE A 70 8.94 10.17 11.25
C PHE A 70 9.79 9.33 10.31
N SER A 71 10.53 8.37 10.90
CA SER A 71 11.26 7.40 10.09
C SER A 71 10.31 6.29 9.66
N PRO A 72 10.22 5.98 8.36
CA PRO A 72 9.41 4.85 7.91
C PRO A 72 10.06 3.50 8.21
N ASN A 73 11.33 3.49 8.63
CA ASN A 73 12.05 2.25 8.91
C ASN A 73 11.36 1.44 10.00
N GLY A 74 11.07 0.18 9.72
CA GLY A 74 10.41 -0.71 10.67
C GLY A 74 8.89 -0.58 10.70
N ALA A 75 8.32 0.26 9.84
CA ALA A 75 6.87 0.43 9.77
C ALA A 75 6.19 -0.72 9.03
N THR A 76 4.89 -0.87 9.25
CA THR A 76 4.02 -1.73 8.46
C THR A 76 3.26 -0.85 7.48
N ALA A 77 3.26 -1.24 6.20
CA ALA A 77 2.53 -0.51 5.16
C ALA A 77 1.22 -1.25 4.86
N TYR A 78 0.12 -0.55 4.96
CA TYR A 78 -1.20 -1.05 4.55
C TYR A 78 -1.52 -0.42 3.20
N VAL A 79 -1.56 -1.24 2.16
CA VAL A 79 -1.75 -0.76 0.79
C VAL A 79 -2.99 -1.39 0.20
N THR A 80 -3.83 -0.60 -0.44
CA THR A 80 -5.10 -1.10 -0.97
C THR A 80 -4.92 -1.97 -2.21
N LEU A 81 -3.80 -1.83 -2.91
CA LEU A 81 -3.52 -2.61 -4.11
C LEU A 81 -2.08 -3.10 -4.06
N GLU A 82 -1.81 -4.28 -4.60
CA GLU A 82 -0.48 -4.87 -4.64
C GLU A 82 0.54 -3.87 -5.23
N PRO A 83 1.68 -3.62 -4.55
CA PRO A 83 2.69 -2.69 -5.04
C PRO A 83 3.24 -3.10 -6.40
N CYS A 84 3.44 -2.13 -7.28
CA CYS A 84 3.96 -2.40 -8.62
C CYS A 84 5.42 -2.86 -8.54
N ASN A 85 5.79 -3.69 -9.51
CA ASN A 85 7.13 -4.26 -9.58
C ASN A 85 7.74 -4.07 -10.98
N HIS A 86 7.34 -3.02 -11.68
CA HIS A 86 7.92 -2.72 -12.99
C HIS A 86 8.43 -1.30 -12.99
N PHE A 87 9.50 -1.08 -13.78
CA PHE A 87 10.07 0.24 -13.92
C PHE A 87 9.23 1.07 -14.91
N GLY A 88 9.01 2.32 -14.54
CA GLY A 88 8.45 3.32 -15.40
C GLY A 88 9.36 4.55 -15.32
N ARG A 89 8.78 5.72 -15.11
CA ARG A 89 9.56 6.95 -14.92
C ARG A 89 10.25 6.97 -13.57
N THR A 90 9.71 6.23 -12.60
CA THR A 90 10.26 6.12 -11.26
C THR A 90 10.53 4.64 -10.96
N PRO A 91 11.37 4.34 -9.96
CA PRO A 91 11.55 2.96 -9.52
C PRO A 91 10.22 2.34 -9.08
N PRO A 92 10.09 1.00 -9.13
CA PRO A 92 8.88 0.33 -8.65
C PRO A 92 8.59 0.63 -7.19
N CYS A 93 7.33 0.56 -6.80
CA CYS A 93 6.94 0.76 -5.41
C CYS A 93 7.57 -0.29 -4.49
N THR A 94 7.81 -1.51 -4.99
CA THR A 94 8.52 -2.53 -4.22
C THR A 94 9.90 -2.02 -3.79
N GLU A 95 10.65 -1.37 -4.67
CA GLU A 95 11.95 -0.82 -4.33
C GLU A 95 11.83 0.33 -3.32
N ALA A 96 10.85 1.20 -3.50
CA ALA A 96 10.64 2.31 -2.58
C ALA A 96 10.41 1.80 -1.16
N LEU A 97 9.60 0.75 -1.03
CA LEU A 97 9.32 0.13 0.26
C LEU A 97 10.55 -0.51 0.87
N MET A 98 11.36 -1.19 0.03
CA MET A 98 12.60 -1.81 0.49
C MET A 98 13.60 -0.76 0.99
N TRP A 99 13.80 0.30 0.24
CA TRP A 99 14.75 1.36 0.61
C TRP A 99 14.31 2.13 1.85
N ALA A 100 13.01 2.25 2.06
CA ALA A 100 12.48 2.92 3.25
C ALA A 100 12.62 2.07 4.52
N GLY A 101 12.94 0.78 4.37
CA GLY A 101 13.08 -0.10 5.52
C GLY A 101 11.76 -0.61 6.09
N ILE A 102 10.72 -0.64 5.27
CA ILE A 102 9.42 -1.18 5.68
C ILE A 102 9.61 -2.65 6.04
N LYS A 103 9.08 -3.08 7.18
CA LYS A 103 9.25 -4.47 7.63
C LYS A 103 8.13 -5.39 7.18
N GLU A 104 6.95 -4.86 6.93
CA GLU A 104 5.78 -5.66 6.61
C GLU A 104 4.86 -4.89 5.68
N VAL A 105 4.28 -5.58 4.70
CA VAL A 105 3.32 -4.98 3.76
C VAL A 105 2.06 -5.83 3.76
N ILE A 106 0.92 -5.20 4.03
CA ILE A 106 -0.38 -5.86 4.02
C ILE A 106 -1.18 -5.26 2.88
N VAL A 107 -1.62 -6.12 1.96
CA VAL A 107 -2.27 -5.74 0.71
C VAL A 107 -3.73 -6.16 0.73
N ALA A 108 -4.63 -5.25 0.38
CA ALA A 108 -6.06 -5.57 0.33
C ALA A 108 -6.43 -6.36 -0.92
N HIS A 109 -5.88 -5.97 -2.06
CA HIS A 109 -6.20 -6.63 -3.33
C HIS A 109 -4.93 -6.91 -4.12
N PRO A 110 -4.78 -8.14 -4.65
CA PRO A 110 -3.69 -8.41 -5.57
C PRO A 110 -3.92 -7.65 -6.88
N ASP A 111 -2.86 -7.56 -7.68
CA ASP A 111 -2.97 -6.92 -8.99
C ASP A 111 -4.05 -7.65 -9.80
N PRO A 112 -4.99 -6.93 -10.42
CA PRO A 112 -6.04 -7.57 -11.22
C PRO A 112 -5.51 -8.25 -12.48
N ASN A 113 -4.34 -7.86 -12.97
CA ASN A 113 -3.74 -8.49 -14.15
C ASN A 113 -3.14 -9.84 -13.75
N PRO A 114 -3.68 -10.97 -14.25
CA PRO A 114 -3.22 -12.29 -13.83
C PRO A 114 -1.76 -12.58 -14.19
N THR A 115 -1.19 -11.90 -15.16
CA THR A 115 0.20 -12.14 -15.54
C THR A 115 1.20 -11.55 -14.56
N VAL A 116 0.80 -10.54 -13.78
CA VAL A 116 1.69 -9.89 -12.81
C VAL A 116 1.22 -10.05 -11.37
N ARG A 117 0.06 -10.69 -11.17
CA ARG A 117 -0.48 -10.89 -9.83
C ARG A 117 0.49 -11.68 -8.96
N GLY A 118 0.78 -11.16 -7.78
CA GLY A 118 1.70 -11.78 -6.85
C GLY A 118 3.16 -11.44 -7.07
N ALA A 119 3.50 -10.81 -8.19
CA ALA A 119 4.90 -10.50 -8.50
C ALA A 119 5.49 -9.49 -7.51
N GLY A 120 4.73 -8.47 -7.13
CA GLY A 120 5.18 -7.48 -6.15
C GLY A 120 5.37 -8.11 -4.79
N ILE A 121 4.43 -8.94 -4.36
CA ILE A 121 4.52 -9.64 -3.07
C ILE A 121 5.74 -10.55 -3.05
N GLU A 122 5.97 -11.29 -4.13
CA GLU A 122 7.10 -12.20 -4.22
C GLU A 122 8.44 -11.45 -4.10
N VAL A 123 8.58 -10.31 -4.77
CA VAL A 123 9.79 -9.51 -4.70
C VAL A 123 10.03 -9.02 -3.28
N LEU A 124 8.99 -8.55 -2.60
CA LEU A 124 9.10 -8.09 -1.22
C LEU A 124 9.53 -9.22 -0.28
N GLU A 125 8.94 -10.40 -0.44
CA GLU A 125 9.28 -11.57 0.39
C GLU A 125 10.74 -11.95 0.18
N LYS A 126 11.23 -11.95 -1.05
CA LYS A 126 12.63 -12.26 -1.35
C LYS A 126 13.59 -11.25 -0.74
N ALA A 127 13.13 -10.02 -0.52
CA ALA A 127 13.92 -8.98 0.10
C ALA A 127 13.85 -9.01 1.63
N GLY A 128 13.13 -9.98 2.20
CA GLY A 128 13.00 -10.11 3.65
C GLY A 128 11.85 -9.31 4.26
N ILE A 129 10.98 -8.76 3.43
CA ILE A 129 9.81 -8.04 3.90
C ILE A 129 8.62 -9.00 3.94
N HIS A 130 7.98 -9.12 5.10
CA HIS A 130 6.79 -9.96 5.21
C HIS A 130 5.64 -9.30 4.45
N ALA A 131 5.18 -9.93 3.39
CA ALA A 131 4.13 -9.37 2.53
C ALA A 131 2.98 -10.36 2.40
N VAL A 132 1.76 -9.90 2.69
CA VAL A 132 0.58 -10.76 2.65
C VAL A 132 -0.58 -10.03 1.99
N SER A 133 -1.46 -10.82 1.35
CA SER A 133 -2.73 -10.34 0.83
C SER A 133 -3.82 -11.23 1.42
N TYR A 134 -4.72 -10.65 2.19
CA TYR A 134 -5.83 -11.39 2.78
C TYR A 134 -7.01 -11.38 1.82
N THR A 135 -7.33 -12.54 1.28
CA THR A 135 -8.30 -12.65 0.18
C THR A 135 -9.76 -12.58 0.61
N HIS A 136 -10.04 -12.67 1.89
CA HIS A 136 -11.42 -12.76 2.38
C HIS A 136 -11.85 -11.55 3.20
N LEU A 137 -11.24 -10.39 2.95
CA LEU A 137 -11.63 -9.17 3.62
C LEU A 137 -13.00 -8.71 3.13
N THR A 138 -13.93 -8.56 4.07
CA THR A 138 -15.23 -7.97 3.78
C THR A 138 -15.14 -6.47 4.07
N LEU A 139 -15.18 -5.67 3.02
CA LEU A 139 -15.12 -4.21 3.14
C LEU A 139 -16.51 -3.62 2.97
N PRO A 140 -16.76 -2.42 3.53
CA PRO A 140 -18.00 -1.71 3.25
C PRO A 140 -18.23 -1.57 1.75
N THR A 141 -19.48 -1.63 1.32
CA THR A 141 -19.83 -1.63 -0.10
C THR A 141 -19.28 -0.41 -0.85
N ILE A 142 -19.19 0.72 -0.18
CA ILE A 142 -18.69 1.94 -0.82
C ILE A 142 -17.24 1.85 -1.24
N TYR A 143 -16.48 0.89 -0.69
CA TYR A 143 -15.07 0.67 -1.04
C TYR A 143 -14.88 -0.54 -1.93
N SER A 144 -15.94 -1.19 -2.33
CA SER A 144 -15.87 -2.34 -3.24
C SER A 144 -15.61 -1.86 -4.65
N VAL A 145 -14.80 -2.60 -5.36
CA VAL A 145 -14.52 -2.33 -6.78
C VAL A 145 -15.10 -3.42 -7.65
#